data_e6076f195ab869b7a6daa5c3f77168f5
#
_entry.id   e6076f195ab869b7a6daa5c3f77168f5
#
_cell.length_a   1.000
_cell.length_b   1.000
_cell.length_c   1.000
_cell.angle_alpha   90.00
_cell.angle_beta   90.00
_cell.angle_gamma   90.00
#
_symmetry.space_group_name_H-M   'P 1'
#
loop_
_entity.id
_entity.type
_entity.pdbx_description
1 polymer ?
#
loop_
_entity_poly.entity_id
_entity_poly.type
_entity_poly.pdbx_seq_one_letter_code
_entity_poly.pdbx_strand_id
1 'polypeptide(L)'
;MQQMNPNICKANTTPNRTATTLDTDGSHHGDPNYVPTKTLVDTRDNNTYTVSKLADGKCWMTQNLRIIDKTITPADSNVTANYTIPASSINGFNAYNTNNAYLDSIHGGYYTWTTATAGTGTTALSANGHNTTVSICPKGWRLPTSGASGEFQALYNNYNSSSSIMSAPAKFSLSGATYNNSYFEGEGSYWSSTVSSIYKAYYLGLTTSDVNPSRDDHGYMLNGFSVRCIADDKLSLDNIANMQDMTPEICAKAQTHQTATLRDTRDGNTYTVAKLKDGKCWMTQNLRIINKTITPADSDVTTNYNIPASSINGFSSNNTSNAYVDSDGGLYTWYTATAGTGTQSMSTQGQNATVSICSKGWRLPTSGNGGEFEALNNRYSSISDLTANADFTFSGRVHSSSRGYQGSSGYYWSSTVNSSSNAYHLLLNTSYVYPANHSSKNYGFSVRCIAR
;
A
#
# COMPACT_ATOMS: atom_id res chain seq x y z
N MET A 1 5.97 8.97 14.98
CA MET A 1 4.89 9.70 14.26
C MET A 1 4.39 8.77 13.16
N GLN A 2 3.09 8.69 12.95
CA GLN A 2 2.51 7.76 11.98
C GLN A 2 2.61 8.34 10.56
N GLN A 3 2.99 7.51 9.60
CA GLN A 3 3.01 7.85 8.17
C GLN A 3 1.58 8.11 7.66
N MET A 4 1.45 8.75 6.48
CA MET A 4 0.17 9.03 5.81
C MET A 4 -0.57 7.74 5.43
N ASN A 5 -1.11 7.04 6.44
CA ASN A 5 -1.85 5.79 6.28
C ASN A 5 -3.37 6.06 6.29
N PRO A 6 -4.09 5.78 5.18
CA PRO A 6 -5.53 6.05 5.07
C PRO A 6 -6.41 5.23 6.02
N ASN A 7 -5.93 4.11 6.55
CA ASN A 7 -6.73 3.28 7.48
C ASN A 7 -6.92 3.92 8.86
N ILE A 8 -6.17 4.97 9.17
CA ILE A 8 -6.26 5.63 10.47
C ILE A 8 -7.66 6.20 10.76
N CYS A 9 -8.41 6.54 9.71
CA CYS A 9 -9.80 6.97 9.82
C CYS A 9 -10.78 5.83 10.11
N LYS A 10 -10.35 4.56 10.02
CA LYS A 10 -11.22 3.41 10.28
C LYS A 10 -11.23 2.97 11.74
N ALA A 11 -10.19 3.32 12.49
CA ALA A 11 -10.08 2.98 13.90
C ALA A 11 -10.87 4.00 14.72
N ASN A 12 -12.12 3.73 14.95
CA ASN A 12 -12.95 4.03 16.12
C ASN A 12 -14.42 4.14 15.72
N THR A 13 -15.03 3.00 15.42
CA THR A 13 -16.48 2.82 15.58
C THR A 13 -16.70 1.84 16.73
N THR A 14 -16.35 2.21 17.93
CA THR A 14 -16.96 1.63 19.13
C THR A 14 -17.75 2.72 19.82
N PRO A 15 -19.07 2.73 19.71
CA PRO A 15 -19.91 3.53 20.59
C PRO A 15 -19.97 2.78 21.92
N ASN A 16 -19.13 3.12 22.86
CA ASN A 16 -19.42 2.87 24.28
C ASN A 16 -18.40 3.57 25.19
N ARG A 17 -18.71 4.83 25.51
CA ARG A 17 -18.40 5.43 26.81
C ARG A 17 -19.36 6.58 27.07
N THR A 18 -20.06 6.49 28.16
CA THR A 18 -20.90 7.56 28.72
C THR A 18 -20.06 8.83 28.94
N ALA A 19 -20.51 9.91 28.32
CA ALA A 19 -19.87 11.20 28.37
C ALA A 19 -19.95 11.80 29.76
N THR A 20 -18.82 12.09 30.39
CA THR A 20 -18.72 13.16 31.41
C THR A 20 -17.33 13.62 31.78
N THR A 21 -16.24 13.14 31.17
CA THR A 21 -14.90 13.61 31.54
C THR A 21 -14.07 13.99 30.32
N LEU A 22 -13.50 15.21 30.33
CA LEU A 22 -12.40 15.61 29.47
C LEU A 22 -11.21 14.70 29.75
N ASP A 23 -10.69 14.05 28.71
CA ASP A 23 -9.42 13.36 28.79
C ASP A 23 -8.27 14.38 29.00
N THR A 24 -7.16 13.91 29.55
CA THR A 24 -5.98 14.74 29.89
C THR A 24 -5.33 15.42 28.66
N ASP A 25 -5.78 15.11 27.44
CA ASP A 25 -5.39 15.74 26.18
C ASP A 25 -6.38 16.78 25.65
N GLY A 26 -7.46 17.07 26.42
CA GLY A 26 -8.49 18.04 26.05
C GLY A 26 -9.51 17.54 25.02
N SER A 27 -9.62 16.26 24.78
CA SER A 27 -10.52 15.67 23.77
C SER A 27 -11.87 15.26 24.37
N HIS A 28 -12.96 15.50 23.61
CA HIS A 28 -14.34 15.17 23.97
C HIS A 28 -14.74 13.76 23.44
N HIS A 29 -14.31 12.69 24.08
CA HIS A 29 -14.64 11.32 23.66
C HIS A 29 -16.10 10.88 23.91
N GLY A 30 -16.95 11.75 24.39
CA GLY A 30 -18.35 11.45 24.68
C GLY A 30 -19.38 12.21 23.86
N ASP A 31 -18.95 13.11 22.96
CA ASP A 31 -19.84 13.80 22.04
C ASP A 31 -20.17 12.86 20.86
N PRO A 32 -21.46 12.50 20.62
CA PRO A 32 -21.84 11.70 19.46
C PRO A 32 -21.51 12.35 18.12
N ASN A 33 -21.22 13.68 18.13
CA ASN A 33 -20.77 14.44 16.95
C ASN A 33 -19.23 14.55 16.88
N TYR A 34 -18.48 14.02 17.85
CA TYR A 34 -17.03 14.08 17.84
C TYR A 34 -16.48 13.15 16.76
N VAL A 35 -15.83 13.74 15.75
CA VAL A 35 -15.09 13.02 14.72
C VAL A 35 -13.60 13.12 15.06
N PRO A 36 -12.96 12.00 15.40
CA PRO A 36 -11.55 12.02 15.78
C PRO A 36 -10.68 12.48 14.63
N THR A 37 -9.91 13.52 14.89
CA THR A 37 -8.89 14.03 13.98
C THR A 37 -7.54 13.41 14.36
N LYS A 38 -6.79 12.91 13.36
CA LYS A 38 -5.44 12.37 13.53
C LYS A 38 -4.43 13.22 12.80
N THR A 39 -3.25 13.38 13.39
CA THR A 39 -2.12 14.05 12.75
C THR A 39 -1.15 13.01 12.18
N LEU A 40 -0.90 13.11 10.90
CA LEU A 40 0.01 12.24 10.13
C LEU A 40 1.19 13.04 9.62
N VAL A 41 2.34 12.38 9.44
CA VAL A 41 3.52 12.97 8.82
C VAL A 41 3.63 12.50 7.37
N ASP A 42 3.77 13.43 6.47
CA ASP A 42 4.17 13.16 5.09
C ASP A 42 5.69 13.00 5.04
N THR A 43 6.16 11.77 4.81
CA THR A 43 7.59 11.46 4.82
C THR A 43 8.35 12.02 3.61
N ARG A 44 7.64 12.55 2.60
CA ARG A 44 8.24 13.15 1.41
C ARG A 44 8.89 14.50 1.72
N ASP A 45 8.30 15.26 2.64
CA ASP A 45 8.74 16.62 3.00
C ASP A 45 8.75 16.90 4.52
N ASN A 46 8.34 15.93 5.34
CA ASN A 46 8.17 16.00 6.79
C ASN A 46 7.06 16.97 7.26
N ASN A 47 6.20 17.45 6.36
CA ASN A 47 5.03 18.21 6.76
C ASN A 47 4.04 17.31 7.52
N THR A 48 3.31 17.92 8.45
CA THR A 48 2.22 17.24 9.17
C THR A 48 0.88 17.69 8.62
N TYR A 49 -0.04 16.74 8.49
CA TYR A 49 -1.41 16.98 8.06
C TYR A 49 -2.40 16.34 9.02
N THR A 50 -3.47 17.06 9.32
CA THR A 50 -4.61 16.47 10.01
C THR A 50 -5.52 15.78 9.00
N VAL A 51 -6.05 14.62 9.41
CA VAL A 51 -7.01 13.81 8.65
C VAL A 51 -8.19 13.46 9.54
N SER A 52 -9.36 13.30 8.93
CA SER A 52 -10.58 12.95 9.63
C SER A 52 -11.53 12.17 8.73
N LYS A 53 -12.34 11.29 9.31
CA LYS A 53 -13.50 10.72 8.62
C LYS A 53 -14.59 11.77 8.60
N LEU A 54 -14.98 12.22 7.41
CA LEU A 54 -16.01 13.25 7.27
C LEU A 54 -17.43 12.64 7.17
N ALA A 55 -18.45 13.48 7.10
CA ALA A 55 -19.85 13.08 7.09
C ALA A 55 -20.26 12.22 5.88
N ASP A 56 -19.51 12.29 4.78
CA ASP A 56 -19.62 11.39 3.62
C ASP A 56 -19.09 9.96 3.88
N GLY A 57 -18.62 9.69 5.08
CA GLY A 57 -18.04 8.40 5.49
C GLY A 57 -16.61 8.15 5.01
N LYS A 58 -15.99 9.08 4.28
CA LYS A 58 -14.65 8.96 3.73
C LYS A 58 -13.61 9.68 4.57
N CYS A 59 -12.35 9.23 4.44
CA CYS A 59 -11.20 9.82 5.13
C CYS A 59 -10.59 10.93 4.28
N TRP A 60 -10.58 12.16 4.78
CA TRP A 60 -10.09 13.34 4.10
C TRP A 60 -8.91 13.96 4.83
N MET A 61 -7.97 14.54 4.08
CA MET A 61 -7.10 15.56 4.63
C MET A 61 -7.94 16.78 4.99
N THR A 62 -7.75 17.34 6.19
CA THR A 62 -8.46 18.54 6.65
C THR A 62 -7.58 19.79 6.58
N GLN A 63 -6.43 19.67 5.93
CA GLN A 63 -5.50 20.73 5.59
C GLN A 63 -5.08 20.63 4.12
N ASN A 64 -4.75 21.77 3.50
CA ASN A 64 -4.29 21.80 2.13
C ASN A 64 -2.88 21.23 2.00
N LEU A 65 -2.62 20.46 0.95
CA LEU A 65 -1.30 19.91 0.66
C LEU A 65 -0.28 21.04 0.46
N ARG A 66 0.98 20.84 0.90
CA ARG A 66 2.05 21.87 0.90
C ARG A 66 3.35 21.41 0.24
N ILE A 67 3.31 20.27 -0.45
CA ILE A 67 4.51 19.69 -1.07
C ILE A 67 4.93 20.47 -2.32
N ILE A 68 6.16 20.96 -2.35
CA ILE A 68 6.77 21.65 -3.50
C ILE A 68 8.24 21.24 -3.63
N ASP A 69 8.85 21.49 -4.76
CA ASP A 69 10.29 21.28 -5.00
C ASP A 69 10.76 19.87 -4.57
N LYS A 70 9.98 18.86 -4.95
CA LYS A 70 10.23 17.45 -4.60
C LYS A 70 10.02 16.55 -5.78
N THR A 71 10.93 15.60 -5.96
CA THR A 71 10.69 14.45 -6.83
C THR A 71 9.97 13.37 -6.03
N ILE A 72 8.74 13.07 -6.45
CA ILE A 72 7.89 12.02 -5.88
C ILE A 72 7.96 10.75 -6.71
N THR A 73 7.72 9.60 -6.09
CA THR A 73 7.93 8.29 -6.69
C THR A 73 6.71 7.38 -6.47
N PRO A 74 6.54 6.30 -7.25
CA PRO A 74 5.48 5.30 -7.00
C PRO A 74 5.56 4.62 -5.63
N ALA A 75 6.71 4.72 -4.93
CA ALA A 75 6.87 4.17 -3.59
C ALA A 75 6.18 5.02 -2.51
N ASP A 76 6.13 6.33 -2.69
CA ASP A 76 5.68 7.30 -1.69
C ASP A 76 4.44 8.10 -2.10
N SER A 77 4.06 8.06 -3.35
CA SER A 77 3.00 8.90 -3.94
C SER A 77 2.05 8.12 -4.85
N ASN A 78 0.93 8.75 -5.15
CA ASN A 78 -0.08 8.21 -6.07
C ASN A 78 0.31 8.48 -7.54
N VAL A 79 1.47 7.97 -7.95
CA VAL A 79 2.02 8.11 -9.30
C VAL A 79 2.48 6.77 -9.86
N THR A 80 2.58 6.65 -11.18
CA THR A 80 3.07 5.45 -11.89
C THR A 80 4.53 5.56 -12.32
N ALA A 81 5.08 6.79 -12.35
CA ALA A 81 6.47 7.10 -12.65
C ALA A 81 6.92 8.25 -11.75
N ASN A 82 8.24 8.46 -11.66
CA ASN A 82 8.79 9.60 -10.91
C ASN A 82 8.30 10.92 -11.54
N TYR A 83 7.91 11.85 -10.70
CA TYR A 83 7.47 13.17 -11.10
C TYR A 83 8.09 14.24 -10.21
N THR A 84 8.60 15.32 -10.79
CA THR A 84 9.16 16.45 -10.05
C THR A 84 8.12 17.56 -9.94
N ILE A 85 7.66 17.81 -8.70
CA ILE A 85 6.79 18.94 -8.38
C ILE A 85 7.64 20.21 -8.47
N PRO A 86 7.21 21.24 -9.19
CA PRO A 86 7.95 22.48 -9.35
C PRO A 86 8.27 23.18 -8.03
N ALA A 87 9.32 23.98 -8.03
CA ALA A 87 9.61 24.94 -6.96
C ALA A 87 8.52 26.03 -6.88
N SER A 88 8.41 26.66 -5.70
CA SER A 88 7.39 27.67 -5.45
C SER A 88 7.58 28.91 -6.35
N SER A 89 6.57 29.24 -7.16
CA SER A 89 6.58 30.42 -8.02
C SER A 89 5.17 30.91 -8.33
N ILE A 90 4.79 32.10 -7.91
CA ILE A 90 3.52 32.71 -8.31
C ILE A 90 3.54 33.12 -9.77
N ASN A 91 4.68 33.55 -10.29
CA ASN A 91 4.84 34.03 -11.65
C ASN A 91 4.73 32.92 -12.72
N GLY A 92 4.61 31.68 -12.32
CA GLY A 92 4.43 30.55 -13.23
C GLY A 92 2.97 30.23 -13.57
N PHE A 93 1.98 30.89 -12.96
CA PHE A 93 0.56 30.69 -13.29
C PHE A 93 0.14 31.60 -14.45
N ASN A 94 0.53 31.23 -15.66
CA ASN A 94 0.29 32.00 -16.89
C ASN A 94 -0.14 31.06 -18.02
N ALA A 95 -0.59 31.65 -19.13
CA ALA A 95 -1.17 30.94 -20.26
C ALA A 95 -0.21 29.95 -20.97
N TYR A 96 1.06 29.97 -20.67
CA TYR A 96 2.10 29.17 -21.34
C TYR A 96 2.69 28.07 -20.48
N ASN A 97 2.45 28.08 -19.15
CA ASN A 97 3.05 27.13 -18.21
C ASN A 97 2.00 26.20 -17.63
N THR A 98 2.00 24.95 -18.07
CA THR A 98 1.07 23.93 -17.60
C THR A 98 1.53 23.28 -16.29
N ASN A 99 2.79 23.46 -15.87
CA ASN A 99 3.38 22.77 -14.75
C ASN A 99 3.96 23.78 -13.74
N ASN A 100 3.14 24.18 -12.76
CA ASN A 100 3.54 25.15 -11.75
C ASN A 100 2.96 24.82 -10.36
N ALA A 101 3.67 25.28 -9.33
CA ALA A 101 3.25 25.26 -7.94
C ALA A 101 3.63 26.57 -7.24
N TYR A 102 2.85 26.97 -6.25
CA TYR A 102 3.14 28.07 -5.37
C TYR A 102 2.76 27.72 -3.92
N LEU A 103 3.62 28.00 -2.97
CA LEU A 103 3.37 27.76 -1.56
C LEU A 103 3.12 29.09 -0.85
N ASP A 104 1.91 29.22 -0.35
CA ASP A 104 1.52 30.26 0.60
C ASP A 104 1.68 29.77 2.03
N SER A 105 2.24 30.60 2.91
CA SER A 105 2.54 30.22 4.30
C SER A 105 1.28 30.03 5.17
N ILE A 106 0.15 30.62 4.76
CA ILE A 106 -1.11 30.62 5.50
C ILE A 106 -2.05 29.54 4.96
N HIS A 107 -2.21 29.48 3.64
CA HIS A 107 -3.25 28.69 2.99
C HIS A 107 -2.77 27.35 2.40
N GLY A 108 -1.45 27.16 2.29
CA GLY A 108 -0.87 25.94 1.75
C GLY A 108 -0.50 26.04 0.27
N GLY A 109 -0.45 24.90 -0.43
CA GLY A 109 -0.02 24.84 -1.82
C GLY A 109 -1.13 25.11 -2.84
N TYR A 110 -0.77 25.84 -3.89
CA TYR A 110 -1.54 26.02 -5.11
C TYR A 110 -0.79 25.31 -6.24
N TYR A 111 -1.52 24.57 -7.05
CA TYR A 111 -0.95 23.74 -8.10
C TYR A 111 -1.76 23.93 -9.38
N THR A 112 -1.10 24.01 -10.55
CA THR A 112 -1.80 23.80 -11.81
C THR A 112 -2.41 22.40 -11.82
N TRP A 113 -3.46 22.17 -12.58
CA TRP A 113 -4.09 20.84 -12.61
C TRP A 113 -3.14 19.76 -13.14
N THR A 114 -2.28 20.09 -14.10
CA THR A 114 -1.22 19.19 -14.57
C THR A 114 -0.27 18.80 -13.45
N THR A 115 0.13 19.77 -12.60
CA THR A 115 0.94 19.46 -11.41
C THR A 115 0.17 18.60 -10.42
N ALA A 116 -1.08 18.96 -10.08
CA ALA A 116 -1.92 18.22 -9.14
C ALA A 116 -2.12 16.75 -9.56
N THR A 117 -2.15 16.50 -10.88
CA THR A 117 -2.28 15.17 -11.49
C THR A 117 -0.94 14.56 -11.91
N ALA A 118 0.16 15.04 -11.33
CA ALA A 118 1.52 14.53 -11.54
C ALA A 118 1.89 14.37 -13.04
N GLY A 119 1.56 15.37 -13.85
CA GLY A 119 1.91 15.42 -15.27
C GLY A 119 0.98 14.64 -16.20
N THR A 120 0.01 13.89 -15.70
CA THR A 120 -0.92 13.12 -16.55
C THR A 120 -2.14 13.91 -16.98
N GLY A 121 -2.50 14.96 -16.25
CA GLY A 121 -3.57 15.88 -16.58
C GLY A 121 -3.17 16.83 -17.73
N THR A 122 -3.27 16.36 -18.95
CA THR A 122 -2.95 17.11 -20.16
C THR A 122 -4.20 17.29 -21.03
N THR A 123 -4.11 18.14 -22.03
CA THR A 123 -5.16 18.33 -23.08
C THR A 123 -5.51 17.04 -23.82
N ALA A 124 -4.70 15.97 -23.71
CA ALA A 124 -5.03 14.66 -24.26
C ALA A 124 -6.18 13.96 -23.51
N LEU A 125 -6.44 14.34 -22.24
CA LEU A 125 -7.60 13.89 -21.47
C LEU A 125 -8.79 14.81 -21.71
N SER A 126 -9.38 14.78 -22.89
CA SER A 126 -10.41 15.74 -23.33
C SER A 126 -11.85 15.30 -23.04
N ALA A 127 -12.07 14.07 -22.61
CA ALA A 127 -13.42 13.56 -22.37
C ALA A 127 -14.00 14.08 -21.06
N ASN A 128 -15.11 14.82 -21.15
CA ASN A 128 -15.86 15.30 -19.99
C ASN A 128 -16.21 14.14 -19.04
N GLY A 129 -15.96 14.32 -17.74
CA GLY A 129 -16.20 13.30 -16.72
C GLY A 129 -15.08 12.26 -16.58
N HIS A 130 -14.03 12.30 -17.41
CA HIS A 130 -12.88 11.42 -17.23
C HIS A 130 -12.11 11.79 -15.96
N ASN A 131 -11.72 10.78 -15.18
CA ASN A 131 -10.94 10.96 -13.96
C ASN A 131 -9.49 10.51 -14.16
N THR A 132 -8.53 11.36 -13.78
CA THR A 132 -7.13 10.93 -13.68
C THR A 132 -6.97 9.96 -12.50
N THR A 133 -6.13 8.95 -12.69
CA THR A 133 -5.87 7.92 -11.66
C THR A 133 -4.65 8.23 -10.82
N VAL A 134 -3.84 9.22 -11.21
CA VAL A 134 -2.60 9.62 -10.55
C VAL A 134 -2.69 11.06 -10.04
N SER A 135 -1.92 11.36 -9.00
CA SER A 135 -1.89 12.69 -8.38
C SER A 135 -0.65 12.87 -7.50
N ILE A 136 -0.35 14.10 -7.12
CA ILE A 136 0.69 14.43 -6.13
C ILE A 136 0.32 14.04 -4.69
N CYS A 137 -0.82 13.41 -4.46
CA CYS A 137 -1.22 12.92 -3.16
C CYS A 137 -0.26 11.82 -2.66
N PRO A 138 -0.10 11.64 -1.33
CA PRO A 138 0.70 10.54 -0.78
C PRO A 138 0.18 9.17 -1.23
N LYS A 139 1.02 8.15 -1.15
CA LYS A 139 0.63 6.76 -1.43
C LYS A 139 -0.61 6.37 -0.61
N GLY A 140 -1.61 5.79 -1.26
CA GLY A 140 -2.89 5.44 -0.65
C GLY A 140 -3.88 6.60 -0.52
N TRP A 141 -3.53 7.77 -1.04
CA TRP A 141 -4.39 8.94 -1.14
C TRP A 141 -4.48 9.38 -2.62
N ARG A 142 -5.53 10.04 -3.00
CA ARG A 142 -5.76 10.54 -4.35
C ARG A 142 -6.52 11.85 -4.36
N LEU A 143 -6.61 12.50 -5.51
CA LEU A 143 -7.54 13.60 -5.71
C LEU A 143 -8.99 13.10 -5.60
N PRO A 144 -9.91 13.89 -5.02
CA PRO A 144 -11.33 13.61 -5.08
C PRO A 144 -11.87 13.76 -6.50
N THR A 145 -13.00 13.12 -6.79
CA THR A 145 -13.73 13.28 -8.05
C THR A 145 -14.83 14.33 -7.91
N SER A 146 -15.24 14.93 -9.04
CA SER A 146 -16.40 15.82 -9.19
C SER A 146 -17.47 15.19 -10.09
N GLY A 147 -18.58 15.87 -10.27
CA GLY A 147 -19.75 15.41 -10.99
C GLY A 147 -20.83 14.84 -10.05
N ALA A 148 -21.98 14.45 -10.59
CA ALA A 148 -23.16 14.06 -9.82
C ALA A 148 -22.93 12.90 -8.83
N SER A 149 -22.01 12.00 -9.14
CA SER A 149 -21.59 10.88 -8.26
C SER A 149 -20.19 11.06 -7.66
N GLY A 150 -19.61 12.24 -7.78
CA GLY A 150 -18.26 12.53 -7.28
C GLY A 150 -18.20 12.70 -5.77
N GLU A 151 -16.99 12.61 -5.23
CA GLU A 151 -16.77 12.75 -3.79
C GLU A 151 -17.07 14.16 -3.31
N PHE A 152 -16.79 15.21 -4.06
CA PHE A 152 -17.17 16.56 -3.68
C PHE A 152 -18.70 16.73 -3.61
N GLN A 153 -19.46 16.07 -4.49
CA GLN A 153 -20.92 16.07 -4.42
C GLN A 153 -21.42 15.30 -3.18
N ALA A 154 -20.83 14.14 -2.89
CA ALA A 154 -21.15 13.38 -1.69
C ALA A 154 -20.86 14.18 -0.41
N LEU A 155 -19.72 14.88 -0.38
CA LEU A 155 -19.35 15.76 0.73
C LEU A 155 -20.38 16.89 0.89
N TYR A 156 -20.74 17.61 -0.19
CA TYR A 156 -21.73 18.68 -0.17
C TYR A 156 -23.10 18.18 0.31
N ASN A 157 -23.57 17.04 -0.16
CA ASN A 157 -24.87 16.47 0.24
C ASN A 157 -24.97 16.21 1.74
N ASN A 158 -23.84 15.99 2.42
CA ASN A 158 -23.79 15.74 3.86
C ASN A 158 -23.59 17.00 4.70
N TYR A 159 -22.96 18.04 4.14
CA TYR A 159 -22.70 19.31 4.86
C TYR A 159 -23.71 20.41 4.54
N ASN A 160 -24.30 20.44 3.34
CA ASN A 160 -25.39 21.29 2.88
C ASN A 160 -25.17 22.82 2.89
N SER A 161 -24.03 23.33 3.40
CA SER A 161 -23.76 24.78 3.48
C SER A 161 -22.27 25.08 3.55
N SER A 162 -21.92 26.32 3.16
CA SER A 162 -20.56 26.83 3.28
C SER A 162 -20.07 26.82 4.73
N SER A 163 -20.88 27.29 5.67
CA SER A 163 -20.51 27.36 7.08
C SER A 163 -20.23 25.98 7.67
N SER A 164 -20.98 24.95 7.30
CA SER A 164 -20.77 23.60 7.82
C SER A 164 -19.51 22.93 7.24
N ILE A 165 -19.25 23.08 5.94
CA ILE A 165 -18.05 22.51 5.30
C ILE A 165 -16.76 23.25 5.71
N MET A 166 -16.87 24.53 6.08
CA MET A 166 -15.77 25.33 6.61
C MET A 166 -15.49 25.05 8.09
N SER A 167 -16.44 24.51 8.81
CA SER A 167 -16.31 24.17 10.23
C SER A 167 -15.55 22.84 10.43
N ALA A 168 -15.14 22.58 11.68
CA ALA A 168 -14.59 21.28 12.04
C ALA A 168 -15.64 20.17 11.84
N PRO A 169 -15.22 18.95 11.42
CA PRO A 169 -13.86 18.51 11.16
C PRO A 169 -13.35 18.82 9.75
N ALA A 170 -14.21 19.21 8.80
CA ALA A 170 -13.87 19.34 7.38
C ALA A 170 -12.88 20.50 7.12
N LYS A 171 -13.08 21.65 7.76
CA LYS A 171 -12.19 22.82 7.74
C LYS A 171 -11.75 23.24 6.33
N PHE A 172 -12.64 23.16 5.33
CA PHE A 172 -12.36 23.79 4.05
C PHE A 172 -12.31 25.32 4.25
N SER A 173 -11.36 25.98 3.63
CA SER A 173 -11.11 27.41 3.82
C SER A 173 -11.30 28.18 2.51
N LEU A 174 -11.53 29.47 2.63
CA LEU A 174 -11.48 30.41 1.50
C LEU A 174 -10.00 30.69 1.18
N SER A 175 -9.29 29.61 0.75
CA SER A 175 -7.85 29.64 0.53
C SER A 175 -7.43 30.45 -0.70
N GLY A 176 -8.38 30.98 -1.49
CA GLY A 176 -8.07 31.70 -2.71
C GLY A 176 -7.71 30.82 -3.89
N ALA A 177 -7.21 31.46 -4.94
CA ALA A 177 -6.71 30.86 -6.17
C ALA A 177 -5.57 31.70 -6.74
N THR A 178 -4.76 31.12 -7.64
CA THR A 178 -3.76 31.87 -8.41
C THR A 178 -4.02 31.73 -9.89
N TYR A 179 -4.00 32.85 -10.62
CA TYR A 179 -4.03 32.90 -12.07
C TYR A 179 -3.44 34.22 -12.57
N ASN A 180 -2.96 34.26 -13.80
CA ASN A 180 -2.29 35.42 -14.38
C ASN A 180 -1.21 36.02 -13.47
N ASN A 181 -0.40 35.15 -12.86
CA ASN A 181 0.69 35.53 -11.94
C ASN A 181 0.25 36.32 -10.68
N SER A 182 -1.03 36.25 -10.34
CA SER A 182 -1.60 36.96 -9.20
C SER A 182 -2.39 36.01 -8.30
N TYR A 183 -2.42 36.33 -7.02
CA TYR A 183 -3.23 35.65 -6.01
C TYR A 183 -4.56 36.39 -5.83
N PHE A 184 -5.65 35.64 -5.71
CA PHE A 184 -7.01 36.13 -5.53
C PHE A 184 -7.63 35.52 -4.28
N GLU A 185 -8.11 36.37 -3.39
CA GLU A 185 -8.75 36.01 -2.12
C GLU A 185 -10.28 35.92 -2.24
N GLY A 186 -10.92 35.43 -1.17
CA GLY A 186 -12.37 35.48 -1.00
C GLY A 186 -13.13 34.23 -1.47
N GLU A 187 -12.47 33.31 -2.13
CA GLU A 187 -13.03 32.02 -2.54
C GLU A 187 -12.13 30.88 -2.09
N GLY A 188 -12.67 29.68 -1.95
CA GLY A 188 -11.91 28.43 -1.81
C GLY A 188 -12.02 27.63 -3.10
N SER A 189 -10.90 27.31 -3.73
CA SER A 189 -10.85 26.53 -4.98
C SER A 189 -9.98 25.29 -4.78
N TYR A 190 -10.57 24.10 -4.99
CA TYR A 190 -9.95 22.80 -4.72
C TYR A 190 -10.05 21.87 -5.90
N TRP A 191 -8.91 21.45 -6.48
CA TRP A 191 -8.89 20.57 -7.64
C TRP A 191 -9.56 19.23 -7.39
N SER A 192 -10.35 18.77 -8.37
CA SER A 192 -10.72 17.37 -8.51
C SER A 192 -9.84 16.66 -9.54
N SER A 193 -9.95 15.33 -9.60
CA SER A 193 -9.35 14.52 -10.65
C SER A 193 -10.13 14.54 -11.98
N THR A 194 -11.30 15.18 -12.01
CA THR A 194 -12.28 15.07 -13.10
C THR A 194 -12.12 16.16 -14.14
N VAL A 195 -12.00 15.76 -15.40
CA VAL A 195 -11.96 16.66 -16.57
C VAL A 195 -13.34 17.25 -16.85
N SER A 196 -13.41 18.53 -17.11
CA SER A 196 -14.61 19.22 -17.65
C SER A 196 -14.51 19.38 -19.16
N SER A 197 -13.35 19.79 -19.69
CA SER A 197 -13.10 19.96 -21.11
C SER A 197 -11.62 19.86 -21.44
N ILE A 198 -11.25 20.06 -22.71
CA ILE A 198 -9.83 19.98 -23.14
C ILE A 198 -8.89 20.99 -22.45
N TYR A 199 -9.44 22.06 -21.86
CA TYR A 199 -8.65 23.08 -21.15
C TYR A 199 -9.05 23.24 -19.68
N LYS A 200 -10.10 22.54 -19.23
CA LYS A 200 -10.68 22.74 -17.90
C LYS A 200 -10.85 21.43 -17.16
N ALA A 201 -10.68 21.50 -15.85
CA ALA A 201 -11.04 20.46 -14.91
C ALA A 201 -12.09 20.98 -13.92
N TYR A 202 -12.89 20.07 -13.38
CA TYR A 202 -13.82 20.40 -12.31
C TYR A 202 -13.07 20.65 -11.01
N TYR A 203 -13.66 21.51 -10.19
CA TYR A 203 -13.16 21.81 -8.85
C TYR A 203 -14.31 22.06 -7.86
N LEU A 204 -14.04 21.92 -6.57
CA LEU A 204 -14.94 22.42 -5.54
C LEU A 204 -14.71 23.94 -5.43
N GLY A 205 -15.73 24.73 -5.74
CA GLY A 205 -15.75 26.15 -5.51
C GLY A 205 -16.50 26.45 -4.20
N LEU A 206 -15.93 27.31 -3.36
CA LEU A 206 -16.45 27.66 -2.04
C LEU A 206 -16.40 29.16 -1.85
N THR A 207 -17.51 29.76 -1.42
CA THR A 207 -17.60 31.15 -0.96
C THR A 207 -18.22 31.19 0.45
N THR A 208 -18.39 32.35 1.04
CA THR A 208 -19.08 32.50 2.31
C THR A 208 -20.55 32.08 2.28
N SER A 209 -21.17 32.06 1.10
CA SER A 209 -22.60 31.81 0.91
C SER A 209 -22.94 30.63 0.00
N ASP A 210 -21.97 30.10 -0.75
CA ASP A 210 -22.20 29.08 -1.75
C ASP A 210 -21.12 27.98 -1.74
N VAL A 211 -21.53 26.76 -2.07
CA VAL A 211 -20.65 25.59 -2.32
C VAL A 211 -21.06 24.97 -3.62
N ASN A 212 -20.17 24.99 -4.61
CA ASN A 212 -20.36 24.30 -5.87
C ASN A 212 -19.38 23.12 -5.99
N PRO A 213 -19.83 21.87 -5.83
CA PRO A 213 -18.97 20.66 -5.84
C PRO A 213 -18.46 20.26 -7.24
N SER A 214 -18.97 20.92 -8.30
CA SER A 214 -18.61 20.60 -9.69
C SER A 214 -18.51 21.88 -10.54
N ARG A 215 -17.84 22.88 -9.98
CA ARG A 215 -17.61 24.15 -10.65
C ARG A 215 -16.56 23.99 -11.74
N ASP A 216 -16.74 24.67 -12.90
CA ASP A 216 -15.79 24.61 -14.02
C ASP A 216 -15.63 25.96 -14.75
N ASP A 217 -16.38 26.98 -14.38
CA ASP A 217 -16.35 28.30 -14.99
C ASP A 217 -14.93 28.92 -15.02
N HIS A 218 -14.18 28.78 -13.92
CA HIS A 218 -12.78 29.20 -13.77
C HIS A 218 -11.79 28.04 -13.68
N GLY A 219 -12.23 26.81 -13.99
CA GLY A 219 -11.44 25.57 -13.84
C GLY A 219 -10.35 25.38 -14.91
N TYR A 220 -9.76 26.47 -15.45
CA TYR A 220 -8.66 26.33 -16.39
C TYR A 220 -7.48 25.57 -15.75
N MET A 221 -6.97 24.54 -16.45
CA MET A 221 -5.90 23.67 -15.96
C MET A 221 -4.60 24.40 -15.61
N LEU A 222 -4.45 25.65 -16.11
CA LEU A 222 -3.31 26.53 -15.84
C LEU A 222 -3.47 27.34 -14.53
N ASN A 223 -4.67 27.41 -13.97
CA ASN A 223 -4.90 28.08 -12.70
C ASN A 223 -4.31 27.28 -11.54
N GLY A 224 -3.93 27.96 -10.48
CA GLY A 224 -3.43 27.34 -9.29
C GLY A 224 -4.53 27.25 -8.22
N PHE A 225 -4.97 26.03 -7.94
CA PHE A 225 -5.92 25.74 -6.88
C PHE A 225 -5.32 24.83 -5.81
N SER A 226 -5.91 24.85 -4.63
CA SER A 226 -5.51 23.99 -3.54
C SER A 226 -5.77 22.51 -3.83
N VAL A 227 -5.00 21.64 -3.19
CA VAL A 227 -5.19 20.19 -3.22
C VAL A 227 -5.52 19.68 -1.84
N ARG A 228 -6.63 18.96 -1.73
CA ARG A 228 -6.96 18.11 -0.59
C ARG A 228 -7.14 16.68 -1.02
N CYS A 229 -6.35 15.80 -0.44
CA CYS A 229 -6.41 14.40 -0.79
C CYS A 229 -7.47 13.66 0.03
N ILE A 230 -8.10 12.70 -0.61
CA ILE A 230 -9.01 11.74 -0.01
C ILE A 230 -8.33 10.37 0.02
N ALA A 231 -8.57 9.59 1.07
CA ALA A 231 -8.06 8.23 1.13
C ALA A 231 -8.61 7.40 -0.03
N ASP A 232 -7.74 6.66 -0.69
CA ASP A 232 -8.15 5.80 -1.79
C ASP A 232 -8.85 4.55 -1.24
N ASP A 233 -10.18 4.53 -1.31
CA ASP A 233 -10.99 3.36 -0.93
C ASP A 233 -10.81 2.18 -1.89
N LYS A 234 -10.18 2.43 -3.05
CA LYS A 234 -9.87 1.39 -4.04
C LYS A 234 -8.67 0.53 -3.67
N LEU A 235 -7.96 0.83 -2.56
CA LEU A 235 -6.97 -0.08 -2.01
C LEU A 235 -7.68 -1.35 -1.52
N SER A 236 -7.88 -2.29 -2.42
CA SER A 236 -8.39 -3.63 -2.15
C SER A 236 -7.53 -4.64 -2.88
N LEU A 237 -7.61 -5.90 -2.46
CA LEU A 237 -6.88 -7.00 -3.09
C LEU A 237 -7.21 -7.11 -4.59
N ASP A 238 -8.43 -6.77 -4.99
CA ASP A 238 -8.89 -6.82 -6.39
C ASP A 238 -8.33 -5.67 -7.27
N ASN A 239 -7.81 -4.63 -6.65
CA ASN A 239 -7.39 -3.40 -7.34
C ASN A 239 -5.87 -3.24 -7.46
N ILE A 240 -5.09 -4.18 -6.95
CA ILE A 240 -3.64 -4.22 -7.13
C ILE A 240 -3.26 -5.20 -8.25
N ALA A 241 -2.25 -4.85 -9.03
CA ALA A 241 -1.80 -5.68 -10.15
C ALA A 241 -0.52 -6.45 -9.84
N ASN A 242 0.32 -5.93 -8.95
CA ASN A 242 1.63 -6.49 -8.69
C ASN A 242 1.79 -6.98 -7.25
N MET A 243 2.66 -7.96 -7.05
CA MET A 243 3.05 -8.43 -5.72
C MET A 243 3.58 -7.29 -4.84
N GLN A 244 4.37 -6.38 -5.44
CA GLN A 244 4.99 -5.24 -4.77
C GLN A 244 3.99 -4.15 -4.35
N ASP A 245 2.76 -4.19 -4.82
CA ASP A 245 1.68 -3.26 -4.44
C ASP A 245 0.97 -3.68 -3.14
N MET A 246 1.25 -4.88 -2.63
CA MET A 246 0.65 -5.38 -1.39
C MET A 246 1.08 -4.54 -0.19
N THR A 247 0.10 -4.18 0.62
CA THR A 247 0.31 -3.53 1.92
C THR A 247 -0.49 -4.22 3.02
N PRO A 248 -0.14 -4.03 4.30
CA PRO A 248 -0.94 -4.54 5.41
C PRO A 248 -2.40 -4.11 5.35
N GLU A 249 -2.65 -2.90 4.86
CA GLU A 249 -3.99 -2.31 4.74
C GLU A 249 -4.83 -3.01 3.67
N ILE A 250 -4.23 -3.34 2.53
CA ILE A 250 -4.90 -4.08 1.46
C ILE A 250 -5.31 -5.46 1.98
N CYS A 251 -4.39 -6.13 2.66
CA CYS A 251 -4.69 -7.42 3.27
C CYS A 251 -5.76 -7.31 4.36
N ALA A 252 -5.70 -6.30 5.22
CA ALA A 252 -6.70 -6.09 6.27
C ALA A 252 -8.12 -5.93 5.71
N LYS A 253 -8.26 -5.22 4.58
CA LYS A 253 -9.55 -4.99 3.90
C LYS A 253 -10.08 -6.22 3.15
N ALA A 254 -9.22 -7.11 2.70
CA ALA A 254 -9.65 -8.30 1.97
C ALA A 254 -10.59 -9.17 2.81
N GLN A 255 -11.51 -9.86 2.15
CA GLN A 255 -12.40 -10.84 2.78
C GLN A 255 -11.69 -12.18 2.96
N THR A 256 -12.04 -12.95 3.98
CA THR A 256 -11.53 -14.32 4.11
C THR A 256 -11.85 -15.13 2.85
N HIS A 257 -10.85 -15.81 2.31
CA HIS A 257 -10.88 -16.51 1.03
C HIS A 257 -10.98 -15.62 -0.23
N GLN A 258 -10.95 -14.29 -0.10
CA GLN A 258 -10.78 -13.42 -1.28
C GLN A 258 -9.40 -13.68 -1.90
N THR A 259 -9.37 -13.89 -3.21
CA THR A 259 -8.17 -14.19 -4.01
C THR A 259 -7.90 -13.09 -5.02
N ALA A 260 -6.65 -12.93 -5.39
CA ALA A 260 -6.23 -12.14 -6.54
C ALA A 260 -5.02 -12.79 -7.23
N THR A 261 -4.88 -12.57 -8.54
CA THR A 261 -3.68 -12.95 -9.28
C THR A 261 -2.79 -11.73 -9.45
N LEU A 262 -1.62 -11.74 -8.84
CA LEU A 262 -0.68 -10.63 -8.84
C LEU A 262 0.58 -10.99 -9.63
N ARG A 263 1.10 -10.01 -10.38
CA ARG A 263 2.34 -10.16 -11.14
C ARG A 263 3.53 -9.77 -10.27
N ASP A 264 4.55 -10.61 -10.23
CA ASP A 264 5.85 -10.24 -9.66
C ASP A 264 6.65 -9.43 -10.69
N THR A 265 6.93 -8.17 -10.38
CA THR A 265 7.63 -7.27 -11.31
C THR A 265 9.08 -7.63 -11.53
N ARG A 266 9.68 -8.48 -10.65
CA ARG A 266 11.08 -8.90 -10.73
C ARG A 266 11.36 -9.87 -11.89
N ASP A 267 10.42 -10.76 -12.18
CA ASP A 267 10.59 -11.81 -13.19
C ASP A 267 9.39 -11.95 -14.15
N GLY A 268 8.29 -11.25 -13.85
CA GLY A 268 7.06 -11.28 -14.64
C GLY A 268 6.15 -12.46 -14.35
N ASN A 269 6.51 -13.37 -13.45
CA ASN A 269 5.64 -14.46 -13.01
C ASN A 269 4.38 -13.93 -12.33
N THR A 270 3.29 -14.67 -12.45
CA THR A 270 2.05 -14.38 -11.72
C THR A 270 1.85 -15.39 -10.60
N TYR A 271 1.31 -14.92 -9.49
CA TYR A 271 1.00 -15.73 -8.33
C TYR A 271 -0.42 -15.44 -7.84
N THR A 272 -1.16 -16.48 -7.52
CA THR A 272 -2.41 -16.34 -6.77
C THR A 272 -2.08 -16.05 -5.29
N VAL A 273 -2.77 -15.10 -4.74
CA VAL A 273 -2.72 -14.74 -3.32
C VAL A 273 -4.13 -14.79 -2.74
N ALA A 274 -4.25 -15.13 -1.47
CA ALA A 274 -5.53 -15.20 -0.78
C ALA A 274 -5.42 -14.70 0.65
N LYS A 275 -6.48 -14.07 1.16
CA LYS A 275 -6.64 -13.90 2.61
C LYS A 275 -7.17 -15.20 3.21
N LEU A 276 -6.40 -15.82 4.08
CA LEU A 276 -6.74 -17.10 4.69
C LEU A 276 -7.47 -16.95 6.04
N LYS A 277 -7.93 -18.04 6.63
CA LYS A 277 -8.69 -18.07 7.90
C LYS A 277 -7.92 -17.52 9.10
N ASP A 278 -6.59 -17.45 9.03
CA ASP A 278 -5.74 -16.80 10.04
C ASP A 278 -5.78 -15.26 9.97
N GLY A 279 -6.51 -14.70 9.00
CA GLY A 279 -6.66 -13.27 8.77
C GLY A 279 -5.52 -12.62 7.98
N LYS A 280 -4.55 -13.41 7.53
CA LYS A 280 -3.38 -12.94 6.78
C LYS A 280 -3.49 -13.26 5.28
N CYS A 281 -2.79 -12.48 4.46
CA CYS A 281 -2.71 -12.72 3.03
C CYS A 281 -1.47 -13.57 2.72
N TRP A 282 -1.69 -14.68 2.06
CA TRP A 282 -0.69 -15.66 1.70
C TRP A 282 -0.56 -15.80 0.19
N MET A 283 0.63 -16.05 -0.30
CA MET A 283 0.78 -16.70 -1.61
C MET A 283 0.19 -18.10 -1.53
N THR A 284 -0.67 -18.46 -2.48
CA THR A 284 -1.20 -19.82 -2.60
C THR A 284 -0.47 -20.65 -3.64
N GLN A 285 0.57 -20.08 -4.26
CA GLN A 285 1.47 -20.76 -5.18
C GLN A 285 2.92 -20.65 -4.71
N ASN A 286 3.75 -21.62 -5.03
CA ASN A 286 5.17 -21.61 -4.65
C ASN A 286 5.94 -20.57 -5.46
N LEU A 287 6.80 -19.81 -4.80
CA LEU A 287 7.68 -18.83 -5.43
C LEU A 287 8.58 -19.54 -6.46
N ARG A 288 8.86 -18.88 -7.62
CA ARG A 288 9.63 -19.46 -8.74
C ARG A 288 10.80 -18.60 -9.20
N ILE A 289 11.15 -17.56 -8.44
CA ILE A 289 12.21 -16.61 -8.82
C ILE A 289 13.59 -17.25 -8.75
N ILE A 290 14.34 -17.22 -9.84
CA ILE A 290 15.73 -17.72 -9.96
C ILE A 290 16.54 -16.81 -10.87
N ASN A 291 17.87 -16.90 -10.77
CA ASN A 291 18.82 -16.20 -11.65
C ASN A 291 18.50 -14.70 -11.75
N LYS A 292 18.26 -14.08 -10.61
CA LYS A 292 17.89 -12.66 -10.50
C LYS A 292 18.66 -11.97 -9.37
N THR A 293 19.13 -10.77 -9.65
CA THR A 293 19.53 -9.83 -8.60
C THR A 293 18.28 -9.12 -8.09
N ILE A 294 17.97 -9.31 -6.83
CA ILE A 294 16.87 -8.63 -6.12
C ILE A 294 17.41 -7.47 -5.29
N THR A 295 16.58 -6.44 -5.11
CA THR A 295 16.99 -5.17 -4.49
C THR A 295 16.00 -4.73 -3.40
N PRO A 296 16.37 -3.81 -2.48
CA PRO A 296 15.45 -3.25 -1.50
C PRO A 296 14.26 -2.49 -2.11
N ALA A 297 14.35 -2.11 -3.37
CA ALA A 297 13.26 -1.44 -4.08
C ALA A 297 12.09 -2.39 -4.41
N ASP A 298 12.39 -3.66 -4.71
CA ASP A 298 11.43 -4.64 -5.23
C ASP A 298 11.24 -5.88 -4.35
N SER A 299 12.08 -6.05 -3.31
CA SER A 299 12.15 -7.28 -2.51
C SER A 299 12.28 -7.00 -1.02
N ASP A 300 12.11 -8.04 -0.23
CA ASP A 300 12.23 -8.07 1.23
C ASP A 300 13.71 -8.21 1.65
N VAL A 301 14.57 -7.33 1.17
CA VAL A 301 16.00 -7.32 1.46
C VAL A 301 16.47 -5.92 1.87
N THR A 302 17.61 -5.85 2.58
CA THR A 302 18.26 -4.58 2.95
C THR A 302 19.41 -4.21 2.01
N THR A 303 19.95 -5.18 1.31
CA THR A 303 21.02 -5.03 0.31
C THR A 303 20.70 -5.92 -0.90
N ASN A 304 21.33 -5.64 -2.03
CA ASN A 304 21.15 -6.47 -3.22
C ASN A 304 21.59 -7.91 -2.94
N TYR A 305 20.80 -8.87 -3.42
CA TYR A 305 21.11 -10.29 -3.32
C TYR A 305 20.93 -10.99 -4.67
N ASN A 306 21.87 -11.86 -5.03
CA ASN A 306 21.82 -12.65 -6.26
C ASN A 306 21.22 -14.02 -5.96
N ILE A 307 19.98 -14.25 -6.43
CA ILE A 307 19.36 -15.58 -6.38
C ILE A 307 20.04 -16.49 -7.40
N PRO A 308 20.53 -17.68 -7.00
CA PRO A 308 21.20 -18.60 -7.91
C PRO A 308 20.37 -19.00 -9.11
N ALA A 309 21.04 -19.43 -10.18
CA ALA A 309 20.42 -20.12 -11.29
C ALA A 309 19.89 -21.50 -10.86
N SER A 310 18.93 -22.05 -11.61
CA SER A 310 18.34 -23.36 -11.30
C SER A 310 19.37 -24.49 -11.45
N SER A 311 19.58 -25.22 -10.35
CA SER A 311 20.47 -26.39 -10.36
C SER A 311 20.12 -27.38 -9.26
N ILE A 312 19.73 -28.59 -9.61
CA ILE A 312 19.49 -29.65 -8.63
C ILE A 312 20.80 -30.13 -7.98
N ASN A 313 21.90 -30.10 -8.73
CA ASN A 313 23.22 -30.60 -8.30
C ASN A 313 23.88 -29.73 -7.22
N GLY A 314 23.38 -28.52 -6.98
CA GLY A 314 23.91 -27.61 -5.97
C GLY A 314 23.45 -27.88 -4.53
N PHE A 315 22.49 -28.77 -4.30
CA PHE A 315 22.00 -29.07 -2.94
C PHE A 315 22.89 -30.11 -2.26
N SER A 316 24.00 -29.67 -1.74
CA SER A 316 24.96 -30.50 -1.00
C SER A 316 25.32 -29.86 0.34
N SER A 317 25.94 -30.64 1.22
CA SER A 317 26.37 -30.16 2.54
C SER A 317 27.37 -28.99 2.47
N ASN A 318 28.06 -28.84 1.36
CA ASN A 318 29.08 -27.81 1.16
C ASN A 318 28.58 -26.55 0.43
N ASN A 319 27.36 -26.57 -0.11
CA ASN A 319 26.79 -25.45 -0.81
C ASN A 319 25.56 -24.91 -0.06
N THR A 320 25.70 -23.73 0.52
CA THR A 320 24.63 -23.10 1.29
C THR A 320 23.68 -22.27 0.43
N SER A 321 24.09 -21.82 -0.76
CA SER A 321 23.30 -20.97 -1.65
C SER A 321 22.92 -21.72 -2.92
N ASN A 322 21.67 -22.23 -2.98
CA ASN A 322 21.18 -22.89 -4.18
C ASN A 322 19.66 -22.74 -4.36
N ALA A 323 19.24 -22.86 -5.62
CA ALA A 323 17.84 -22.86 -6.05
C ALA A 323 17.63 -23.89 -7.16
N TYR A 324 16.42 -24.47 -7.19
CA TYR A 324 15.95 -25.33 -8.28
C TYR A 324 14.48 -25.04 -8.56
N VAL A 325 14.10 -24.91 -9.81
CA VAL A 325 12.73 -24.62 -10.22
C VAL A 325 12.26 -25.63 -11.25
N ASP A 326 11.05 -26.13 -11.04
CA ASP A 326 10.32 -27.01 -11.98
C ASP A 326 8.82 -26.65 -12.01
N SER A 327 7.98 -27.59 -12.51
CA SER A 327 6.53 -27.40 -12.62
C SER A 327 5.82 -27.15 -11.29
N ASP A 328 6.36 -27.64 -10.16
CA ASP A 328 5.79 -27.47 -8.82
C ASP A 328 6.24 -26.16 -8.12
N GLY A 329 7.11 -25.41 -8.78
CA GLY A 329 7.66 -24.16 -8.27
C GLY A 329 9.12 -24.24 -7.88
N GLY A 330 9.57 -23.27 -7.06
CA GLY A 330 10.95 -23.19 -6.60
C GLY A 330 11.20 -23.96 -5.30
N LEU A 331 12.36 -24.60 -5.26
CA LEU A 331 12.95 -25.22 -4.07
C LEU A 331 14.27 -24.49 -3.80
N TYR A 332 14.43 -23.96 -2.58
CA TYR A 332 15.55 -23.10 -2.20
C TYR A 332 16.22 -23.64 -0.94
N THR A 333 17.54 -23.51 -0.84
CA THR A 333 18.20 -23.65 0.48
C THR A 333 17.69 -22.55 1.42
N TRP A 334 17.73 -22.77 2.72
CA TRP A 334 17.28 -21.78 3.69
C TRP A 334 18.10 -20.48 3.60
N TYR A 335 19.40 -20.60 3.32
CA TYR A 335 20.27 -19.43 3.05
C TYR A 335 19.75 -18.59 1.87
N THR A 336 19.38 -19.25 0.77
CA THR A 336 18.79 -18.55 -0.38
C THR A 336 17.42 -17.96 -0.03
N ALA A 337 16.54 -18.73 0.63
CA ALA A 337 15.22 -18.25 1.03
C ALA A 337 15.27 -17.00 1.93
N THR A 338 16.31 -16.88 2.75
CA THR A 338 16.57 -15.74 3.65
C THR A 338 17.51 -14.69 3.04
N ALA A 339 17.64 -14.68 1.72
CA ALA A 339 18.46 -13.72 0.96
C ALA A 339 19.89 -13.56 1.52
N GLY A 340 20.54 -14.68 1.87
CA GLY A 340 21.92 -14.73 2.34
C GLY A 340 22.15 -14.41 3.81
N THR A 341 21.12 -14.03 4.58
CA THR A 341 21.26 -13.72 6.02
C THR A 341 21.18 -14.95 6.91
N GLY A 342 20.53 -16.02 6.46
CA GLY A 342 20.32 -17.26 7.20
C GLY A 342 21.57 -18.14 7.28
N THR A 343 22.66 -17.62 7.81
CA THR A 343 23.94 -18.32 7.96
C THR A 343 23.93 -19.28 9.17
N GLN A 344 25.01 -20.06 9.33
CA GLN A 344 25.22 -20.88 10.53
C GLN A 344 25.38 -20.05 11.81
N SER A 345 25.79 -18.78 11.69
CA SER A 345 25.86 -17.84 12.81
C SER A 345 24.47 -17.50 13.37
N MET A 346 23.41 -17.61 12.59
CA MET A 346 22.04 -17.61 13.12
C MET A 346 21.76 -18.97 13.78
N SER A 347 22.04 -19.09 15.06
CA SER A 347 21.99 -20.35 15.80
C SER A 347 20.99 -20.38 16.97
N THR A 348 20.47 -19.21 17.35
CA THR A 348 19.52 -19.11 18.48
C THR A 348 18.15 -19.65 18.07
N GLN A 349 17.69 -20.68 18.77
CA GLN A 349 16.36 -21.24 18.52
C GLN A 349 15.27 -20.18 18.67
N GLY A 350 14.35 -20.14 17.73
CA GLY A 350 13.26 -19.16 17.69
C GLY A 350 13.64 -17.79 17.09
N GLN A 351 14.93 -17.54 16.82
CA GLN A 351 15.34 -16.34 16.09
C GLN A 351 14.78 -16.36 14.65
N ASN A 352 14.31 -15.23 14.15
CA ASN A 352 13.80 -15.10 12.78
C ASN A 352 14.79 -14.34 11.90
N ALA A 353 14.96 -14.81 10.66
CA ALA A 353 15.59 -14.02 9.61
C ALA A 353 14.71 -12.81 9.29
N THR A 354 15.34 -11.65 9.17
CA THR A 354 14.63 -10.36 8.99
C THR A 354 14.37 -10.00 7.54
N VAL A 355 15.01 -10.71 6.61
CA VAL A 355 14.91 -10.52 5.16
C VAL A 355 14.67 -11.86 4.46
N SER A 356 14.18 -11.80 3.23
CA SER A 356 13.87 -12.98 2.43
C SER A 356 13.84 -12.67 0.93
N ILE A 357 13.81 -13.73 0.08
CA ILE A 357 13.61 -13.59 -1.36
C ILE A 357 12.16 -13.24 -1.74
N CYS A 358 11.27 -12.99 -0.78
CA CYS A 358 9.91 -12.54 -1.04
C CYS A 358 9.91 -11.16 -1.70
N SER A 359 8.84 -10.84 -2.42
CA SER A 359 8.61 -9.51 -2.99
C SER A 359 8.50 -8.47 -1.88
N LYS A 360 8.75 -7.20 -2.20
CA LYS A 360 8.50 -6.09 -1.28
C LYS A 360 7.04 -6.12 -0.79
N GLY A 361 6.84 -5.86 0.51
CA GLY A 361 5.53 -6.00 1.16
C GLY A 361 5.20 -7.43 1.63
N TRP A 362 6.06 -8.41 1.29
CA TRP A 362 5.95 -9.81 1.67
C TRP A 362 7.20 -10.28 2.43
N ARG A 363 7.09 -11.35 3.18
CA ARG A 363 8.19 -11.98 3.91
C ARG A 363 7.97 -13.49 4.06
N LEU A 364 8.97 -14.20 4.53
CA LEU A 364 8.79 -15.58 4.98
C LEU A 364 7.88 -15.63 6.21
N PRO A 365 7.01 -16.65 6.32
CA PRO A 365 6.26 -16.91 7.56
C PRO A 365 7.17 -17.35 8.67
N THR A 366 6.72 -17.18 9.91
CA THR A 366 7.37 -17.72 11.11
C THR A 366 6.86 -19.13 11.44
N SER A 367 7.66 -19.87 12.22
CA SER A 367 7.33 -21.23 12.70
C SER A 367 7.76 -21.39 14.16
N GLY A 368 7.43 -22.51 14.77
CA GLY A 368 7.60 -22.73 16.20
C GLY A 368 6.34 -22.35 16.99
N ASN A 369 6.44 -22.40 18.32
CA ASN A 369 5.31 -22.11 19.19
C ASN A 369 4.79 -20.67 18.96
N GLY A 370 3.52 -20.52 18.61
CA GLY A 370 2.91 -19.24 18.25
C GLY A 370 3.31 -18.71 16.86
N GLY A 371 4.01 -19.49 16.05
CA GLY A 371 4.38 -19.12 14.70
C GLY A 371 3.21 -19.10 13.71
N GLU A 372 3.40 -18.47 12.55
CA GLU A 372 2.32 -18.27 11.59
C GLU A 372 1.87 -19.56 10.92
N PHE A 373 2.75 -20.52 10.70
CA PHE A 373 2.34 -21.83 10.22
C PHE A 373 1.46 -22.58 11.23
N GLU A 374 1.73 -22.44 12.52
CA GLU A 374 0.88 -23.00 13.58
C GLU A 374 -0.47 -22.28 13.65
N ALA A 375 -0.46 -20.94 13.60
CA ALA A 375 -1.67 -20.14 13.59
C ALA A 375 -2.56 -20.48 12.38
N LEU A 376 -1.96 -20.67 11.22
CA LEU A 376 -2.67 -21.10 10.00
C LEU A 376 -3.27 -22.50 10.19
N ASN A 377 -2.47 -23.49 10.61
CA ASN A 377 -2.92 -24.87 10.83
C ASN A 377 -4.10 -24.96 11.82
N ASN A 378 -4.05 -24.18 12.90
CA ASN A 378 -5.09 -24.17 13.94
C ASN A 378 -6.43 -23.58 13.47
N ARG A 379 -6.48 -22.92 12.29
CA ARG A 379 -7.71 -22.34 11.71
C ARG A 379 -8.40 -23.26 10.72
N TYR A 380 -7.77 -24.36 10.32
CA TYR A 380 -8.33 -25.33 9.39
C TYR A 380 -8.65 -26.64 10.10
N SER A 381 -9.80 -27.23 9.80
CA SER A 381 -10.32 -28.40 10.49
C SER A 381 -9.65 -29.71 10.07
N SER A 382 -9.03 -29.70 8.88
CA SER A 382 -8.39 -30.88 8.29
C SER A 382 -7.29 -30.49 7.29
N ILE A 383 -6.45 -31.46 6.95
CA ILE A 383 -5.43 -31.28 5.92
C ILE A 383 -6.08 -30.96 4.57
N SER A 384 -7.18 -31.64 4.24
CA SER A 384 -7.92 -31.38 3.00
C SER A 384 -8.51 -29.98 2.96
N ASP A 385 -9.02 -29.45 4.10
CA ASP A 385 -9.51 -28.08 4.20
C ASP A 385 -8.37 -27.06 4.02
N LEU A 386 -7.20 -27.32 4.64
CA LEU A 386 -6.01 -26.48 4.47
C LEU A 386 -5.49 -26.50 3.04
N THR A 387 -5.34 -27.68 2.42
CA THR A 387 -4.81 -27.79 1.06
C THR A 387 -5.77 -27.23 0.03
N ALA A 388 -7.08 -27.41 0.19
CA ALA A 388 -8.09 -26.88 -0.73
C ALA A 388 -8.18 -25.34 -0.72
N ASN A 389 -7.97 -24.70 0.43
CA ASN A 389 -8.13 -23.25 0.58
C ASN A 389 -6.81 -22.46 0.48
N ALA A 390 -5.70 -23.05 0.89
CA ALA A 390 -4.37 -22.43 0.84
C ALA A 390 -3.51 -22.99 -0.29
N ASP A 391 -4.02 -23.99 -1.02
CA ASP A 391 -3.39 -24.64 -2.20
C ASP A 391 -1.96 -25.15 -1.90
N PHE A 392 -1.70 -25.63 -0.68
CA PHE A 392 -0.43 -26.24 -0.34
C PHE A 392 -0.25 -27.54 -1.12
N THR A 393 0.79 -27.62 -1.93
CA THR A 393 1.08 -28.74 -2.81
C THR A 393 2.11 -29.70 -2.18
N PHE A 394 2.10 -30.95 -2.62
CA PHE A 394 3.11 -31.94 -2.23
C PHE A 394 4.33 -31.86 -3.16
N SER A 395 4.96 -30.68 -3.18
CA SER A 395 6.09 -30.36 -4.07
C SER A 395 7.38 -31.15 -3.76
N GLY A 396 7.40 -31.93 -2.67
CA GLY A 396 8.61 -32.65 -2.27
C GLY A 396 9.72 -31.75 -1.74
N ARG A 397 10.93 -32.29 -1.76
CA ARG A 397 12.16 -31.60 -1.35
C ARG A 397 13.35 -32.02 -2.22
N VAL A 398 14.41 -31.22 -2.20
CA VAL A 398 15.73 -31.63 -2.73
C VAL A 398 16.71 -31.85 -1.58
N HIS A 399 17.45 -32.94 -1.63
CA HIS A 399 18.54 -33.27 -0.70
C HIS A 399 19.60 -34.05 -1.45
N SER A 400 20.89 -33.75 -1.23
CA SER A 400 22.02 -34.44 -1.88
C SER A 400 21.84 -34.58 -3.39
N SER A 401 21.45 -33.48 -4.06
CA SER A 401 21.23 -33.40 -5.50
C SER A 401 20.12 -34.33 -6.04
N SER A 402 19.24 -34.80 -5.17
CA SER A 402 18.15 -35.70 -5.52
C SER A 402 16.81 -35.14 -5.04
N ARG A 403 15.81 -35.20 -5.91
CA ARG A 403 14.43 -34.86 -5.55
C ARG A 403 13.73 -36.07 -4.93
N GLY A 404 13.03 -35.84 -3.83
CA GLY A 404 12.24 -36.88 -3.17
C GLY A 404 10.91 -36.35 -2.66
N TYR A 405 9.99 -37.26 -2.37
CA TYR A 405 8.66 -37.01 -1.77
C TYR A 405 7.72 -36.14 -2.62
N GLN A 406 8.01 -35.93 -3.90
CA GLN A 406 7.09 -35.25 -4.82
C GLN A 406 5.78 -36.07 -4.96
N GLY A 407 4.64 -35.35 -4.89
CA GLY A 407 3.32 -35.97 -4.89
C GLY A 407 2.90 -36.61 -3.57
N SER A 408 3.79 -36.70 -2.57
CA SER A 408 3.48 -37.32 -1.28
C SER A 408 3.65 -36.39 -0.06
N SER A 409 4.55 -35.41 -0.11
CA SER A 409 4.77 -34.45 0.97
C SER A 409 5.13 -33.06 0.45
N GLY A 410 4.73 -32.03 1.18
CA GLY A 410 5.11 -30.63 0.96
C GLY A 410 6.00 -30.13 2.10
N TYR A 411 7.05 -29.38 1.76
CA TYR A 411 8.02 -28.80 2.69
C TYR A 411 8.15 -27.30 2.38
N TYR A 412 7.92 -26.44 3.38
CA TYR A 412 7.87 -24.99 3.18
C TYR A 412 8.70 -24.26 4.23
N TRP A 413 9.74 -23.55 3.81
CA TRP A 413 10.60 -22.81 4.71
C TRP A 413 9.87 -21.74 5.50
N SER A 414 10.21 -21.63 6.78
CA SER A 414 9.94 -20.44 7.61
C SER A 414 11.17 -19.55 7.74
N SER A 415 10.99 -18.35 8.29
CA SER A 415 12.11 -17.49 8.69
C SER A 415 12.82 -17.94 9.96
N THR A 416 12.30 -18.93 10.69
CA THR A 416 12.66 -19.25 12.08
C THR A 416 13.77 -20.29 12.15
N VAL A 417 14.79 -19.97 12.94
CA VAL A 417 15.93 -20.85 13.25
C VAL A 417 15.53 -21.93 14.26
N ASN A 418 15.96 -23.18 14.02
CA ASN A 418 15.93 -24.22 15.03
C ASN A 418 17.31 -24.38 15.73
N SER A 419 18.40 -24.36 14.95
CA SER A 419 19.78 -24.45 15.44
C SER A 419 20.76 -23.85 14.44
N SER A 420 22.05 -23.89 14.70
CA SER A 420 23.07 -23.45 13.75
C SER A 420 22.96 -24.13 12.38
N SER A 421 22.61 -25.41 12.34
CA SER A 421 22.52 -26.20 11.11
C SER A 421 21.09 -26.40 10.60
N ASN A 422 20.06 -26.18 11.43
CA ASN A 422 18.66 -26.46 11.11
C ASN A 422 17.77 -25.22 11.18
N ALA A 423 16.75 -25.18 10.31
CA ALA A 423 15.67 -24.19 10.37
C ALA A 423 14.32 -24.87 10.44
N TYR A 424 13.34 -24.17 11.01
CA TYR A 424 11.96 -24.65 11.04
C TYR A 424 11.28 -24.51 9.68
N HIS A 425 10.33 -25.41 9.44
CA HIS A 425 9.52 -25.44 8.23
C HIS A 425 8.14 -26.08 8.51
N LEU A 426 7.18 -25.79 7.69
CA LEU A 426 5.95 -26.58 7.59
C LEU A 426 6.22 -27.84 6.80
N LEU A 427 5.85 -28.99 7.38
CA LEU A 427 5.76 -30.27 6.69
C LEU A 427 4.30 -30.73 6.67
N LEU A 428 3.80 -31.09 5.51
CA LEU A 428 2.47 -31.69 5.36
C LEU A 428 2.47 -32.83 4.36
N ASN A 429 1.59 -33.79 4.59
CA ASN A 429 1.25 -34.86 3.65
C ASN A 429 -0.25 -35.18 3.81
N THR A 430 -0.72 -36.30 3.22
CA THR A 430 -2.13 -36.70 3.29
C THR A 430 -2.62 -37.10 4.70
N SER A 431 -1.71 -37.31 5.66
CA SER A 431 -2.04 -37.86 6.99
C SER A 431 -1.79 -36.89 8.15
N TYR A 432 -0.85 -35.94 8.00
CA TYR A 432 -0.49 -35.01 9.07
C TYR A 432 0.04 -33.68 8.55
N VAL A 433 -0.04 -32.66 9.42
CA VAL A 433 0.59 -31.34 9.28
C VAL A 433 1.47 -31.09 10.48
N TYR A 434 2.75 -30.83 10.25
CA TYR A 434 3.71 -30.40 11.28
C TYR A 434 4.14 -28.96 10.98
N PRO A 435 3.54 -27.96 11.65
CA PRO A 435 3.81 -26.53 11.40
C PRO A 435 5.17 -26.07 11.93
N ALA A 436 5.84 -26.88 12.75
CA ALA A 436 7.12 -26.59 13.38
C ALA A 436 8.10 -27.77 13.27
N ASN A 437 8.14 -28.44 12.12
CA ASN A 437 9.18 -29.39 11.84
C ASN A 437 10.50 -28.67 11.51
N HIS A 438 11.63 -29.34 11.60
CA HIS A 438 12.94 -28.76 11.31
C HIS A 438 13.81 -29.67 10.44
N SER A 439 14.66 -29.07 9.62
CA SER A 439 15.59 -29.77 8.75
C SER A 439 16.85 -28.96 8.50
N SER A 440 17.87 -29.61 7.96
CA SER A 440 19.11 -28.93 7.58
C SER A 440 18.84 -27.76 6.62
N LYS A 441 19.48 -26.63 6.88
CA LYS A 441 19.40 -25.40 6.07
C LYS A 441 19.85 -25.59 4.61
N ASN A 442 20.56 -26.69 4.30
CA ASN A 442 21.03 -27.06 2.97
C ASN A 442 19.99 -27.81 2.13
N TYR A 443 18.86 -28.19 2.69
CA TYR A 443 17.79 -28.82 1.92
C TYR A 443 17.08 -27.79 1.03
N GLY A 444 16.58 -28.25 -0.10
CA GLY A 444 15.75 -27.44 -0.99
C GLY A 444 14.27 -27.61 -0.65
N PHE A 445 13.64 -26.58 -0.10
CA PHE A 445 12.20 -26.55 0.20
C PHE A 445 11.53 -25.38 -0.51
N SER A 446 10.22 -25.49 -0.68
CA SER A 446 9.40 -24.44 -1.25
C SER A 446 9.36 -23.18 -0.38
N VAL A 447 9.11 -22.07 -1.03
CA VAL A 447 8.87 -20.77 -0.37
C VAL A 447 7.47 -20.29 -0.71
N ARG A 448 6.71 -19.95 0.35
CA ARG A 448 5.46 -19.20 0.27
C ARG A 448 5.57 -17.97 1.14
N CYS A 449 5.32 -16.83 0.54
CA CYS A 449 5.40 -15.57 1.25
C CYS A 449 4.05 -15.21 1.86
N ILE A 450 4.12 -14.49 2.98
CA ILE A 450 2.99 -13.90 3.69
C ILE A 450 3.12 -12.38 3.63
N ALA A 451 2.02 -11.65 3.44
CA ALA A 451 2.02 -10.20 3.49
C ALA A 451 2.41 -9.68 4.89
N ARG A 452 3.14 -8.56 4.93
CA ARG A 452 3.59 -7.92 6.17
C ARG A 452 2.45 -7.34 7.00
#